data_8f47fcc49ee211bf920ecf63790d6f48
#
_entry.id   8f47fcc49ee211bf920ecf63790d6f48
#
_cell.length_a   1.000
_cell.length_b   1.000
_cell.length_c   1.000
_cell.angle_alpha   90.00
_cell.angle_beta   90.00
_cell.angle_gamma   90.00
#
_symmetry.space_group_name_H-M   'P 1'
#
loop_
_entity.id
_entity.type
_entity.pdbx_description
1 polymer ?
#
loop_
_entity_poly.entity_id
_entity_poly.type
_entity_poly.pdbx_seq_one_letter_code
_entity_poly.pdbx_strand_id
1 'polypeptide(L)'
;MQPVFLCVDDTMVSKFGTKFENVSKLFDHAAHNGSNYLNGHCFVSVMLCVPVWNGDKVSYLSVPLGYRMWQKKKSKLELAASMIRQVMPEFHSKDHVIILCDSWYTKQNLVSIVDEYPNLDLICSARIDSVMYDLAPARTGHRGRPAKHGKRLSVLGLAIPGTSTPY
;
A
#
# COMPACT_ATOMS: atom_id res chain seq x y z
N MET A 1 -20.77 11.52 1.60
CA MET A 1 -20.06 11.29 0.33
C MET A 1 -19.44 9.90 0.41
N GLN A 2 -19.50 9.12 -0.67
CA GLN A 2 -18.91 7.78 -0.63
C GLN A 2 -17.40 7.87 -0.89
N PRO A 3 -16.59 7.00 -0.27
CA PRO A 3 -15.15 7.01 -0.50
C PRO A 3 -14.82 6.59 -1.93
N VAL A 4 -13.75 7.13 -2.45
CA VAL A 4 -13.08 6.66 -3.67
C VAL A 4 -11.83 5.88 -3.29
N PHE A 5 -11.45 4.90 -4.11
CA PHE A 5 -10.33 4.05 -3.79
C PHE A 5 -9.18 4.25 -4.77
N LEU A 6 -7.96 4.33 -4.24
CA LEU A 6 -6.71 4.29 -4.99
C LEU A 6 -6.06 2.91 -4.79
N CYS A 7 -6.20 2.03 -5.76
CA CYS A 7 -5.58 0.70 -5.70
C CYS A 7 -4.13 0.80 -6.17
N VAL A 8 -3.21 0.34 -5.34
CA VAL A 8 -1.77 0.31 -5.60
C VAL A 8 -1.31 -1.13 -5.69
N ASP A 9 -0.68 -1.46 -6.82
CA ASP A 9 -0.13 -2.80 -7.04
C ASP A 9 1.04 -2.75 -8.01
N ASP A 10 1.77 -3.84 -8.16
CA ASP A 10 2.81 -3.96 -9.17
C ASP A 10 2.63 -5.19 -10.06
N THR A 11 2.99 -4.99 -11.32
CA THR A 11 2.89 -6.03 -12.36
C THR A 11 4.26 -6.28 -12.96
N MET A 12 4.58 -7.57 -13.14
CA MET A 12 5.80 -8.00 -13.80
C MET A 12 5.52 -8.44 -15.23
N VAL A 13 6.35 -7.96 -16.17
CA VAL A 13 6.29 -8.32 -17.58
C VAL A 13 7.60 -9.00 -17.95
N SER A 14 7.53 -10.31 -18.20
CA SER A 14 8.70 -11.09 -18.62
C SER A 14 9.25 -10.62 -19.96
N LYS A 15 10.57 -10.64 -20.09
CA LYS A 15 11.29 -10.32 -21.34
C LYS A 15 12.28 -11.43 -21.65
N PHE A 16 12.33 -11.80 -22.90
CA PHE A 16 13.30 -12.76 -23.44
C PHE A 16 14.49 -11.99 -24.04
N GLY A 17 15.68 -12.37 -23.66
CA GLY A 17 16.92 -11.71 -24.11
C GLY A 17 17.40 -10.61 -23.17
N THR A 18 18.60 -10.08 -23.47
CA THR A 18 19.35 -9.14 -22.61
C THR A 18 19.45 -7.74 -23.18
N LYS A 19 18.91 -7.50 -24.37
CA LYS A 19 19.06 -6.22 -25.11
C LYS A 19 18.01 -5.17 -24.76
N PHE A 20 17.07 -5.46 -23.85
CA PHE A 20 16.06 -4.50 -23.42
C PHE A 20 16.63 -3.61 -22.31
N GLU A 21 16.43 -2.32 -22.42
CA GLU A 21 16.81 -1.38 -21.36
C GLU A 21 16.00 -1.64 -20.08
N ASN A 22 16.65 -1.44 -18.92
CA ASN A 22 16.03 -1.55 -17.60
C ASN A 22 15.44 -2.94 -17.25
N VAL A 23 15.84 -3.99 -17.97
CA VAL A 23 15.50 -5.37 -17.57
C VAL A 23 16.18 -5.70 -16.26
N SER A 24 15.45 -6.29 -15.36
CA SER A 24 15.95 -6.75 -14.07
C SER A 24 15.58 -8.20 -13.82
N LYS A 25 16.41 -8.89 -13.04
CA LYS A 25 16.05 -10.19 -12.48
C LYS A 25 15.03 -9.94 -11.35
N LEU A 26 13.80 -10.38 -11.57
CA LEU A 26 12.66 -10.19 -10.67
C LEU A 26 12.33 -11.51 -10.00
N PHE A 27 11.92 -11.44 -8.73
CA PHE A 27 11.43 -12.63 -8.03
C PHE A 27 9.93 -12.78 -8.31
N ASP A 28 9.54 -13.92 -8.84
CA ASP A 28 8.15 -14.26 -9.16
C ASP A 28 7.62 -15.25 -8.13
N HIS A 29 6.73 -14.79 -7.27
CA HIS A 29 6.08 -15.61 -6.25
C HIS A 29 5.10 -16.64 -6.83
N ALA A 30 4.64 -16.43 -8.07
CA ALA A 30 3.69 -17.29 -8.77
C ALA A 30 4.38 -18.32 -9.68
N ALA A 31 5.70 -18.31 -9.79
CA ALA A 31 6.42 -19.23 -10.66
C ALA A 31 6.40 -20.65 -10.11
N HIS A 32 5.86 -21.58 -10.91
CA HIS A 32 5.82 -23.00 -10.59
C HIS A 32 6.86 -23.84 -11.38
N ASN A 33 7.66 -23.22 -12.22
CA ASN A 33 8.54 -23.89 -13.19
C ASN A 33 10.02 -23.79 -12.81
N GLY A 34 10.42 -24.34 -11.67
CA GLY A 34 11.82 -24.60 -11.31
C GLY A 34 12.70 -23.37 -11.01
N SER A 35 12.35 -22.18 -11.43
CA SER A 35 13.04 -20.94 -11.08
C SER A 35 12.02 -19.89 -10.64
N ASN A 36 12.19 -19.40 -9.41
CA ASN A 36 11.38 -18.29 -8.88
C ASN A 36 11.84 -16.92 -9.41
N TYR A 37 12.59 -16.88 -10.49
CA TYR A 37 13.12 -15.65 -11.05
C TYR A 37 12.80 -15.55 -12.54
N LEU A 38 12.37 -14.38 -12.95
CA LEU A 38 12.23 -13.99 -14.35
C LEU A 38 13.07 -12.74 -14.66
N ASN A 39 13.50 -12.63 -15.90
CA ASN A 39 14.04 -11.38 -16.41
C ASN A 39 12.90 -10.56 -17.01
N GLY A 40 12.77 -9.31 -16.62
CA GLY A 40 11.68 -8.50 -17.11
C GLY A 40 11.63 -7.10 -16.54
N HIS A 41 10.54 -6.43 -16.82
CA HIS A 41 10.18 -5.15 -16.27
C HIS A 41 9.14 -5.33 -15.16
N CYS A 42 9.24 -4.50 -14.14
CA CYS A 42 8.22 -4.36 -13.11
C CYS A 42 7.63 -2.96 -13.19
N PHE A 43 6.33 -2.85 -13.16
CA PHE A 43 5.60 -1.59 -13.19
C PHE A 43 4.77 -1.47 -11.93
N VAL A 44 4.94 -0.36 -11.21
CA VAL A 44 4.02 0.04 -10.13
C VAL A 44 2.86 0.79 -10.78
N SER A 45 1.65 0.44 -10.41
CA SER A 45 0.41 1.05 -10.92
C SER A 45 -0.38 1.71 -9.81
N VAL A 46 -1.08 2.78 -10.15
CA VAL A 46 -2.14 3.38 -9.34
C VAL A 46 -3.39 3.43 -10.17
N MET A 47 -4.46 2.86 -9.64
CA MET A 47 -5.76 2.78 -10.28
C MET A 47 -6.81 3.44 -9.39
N LEU A 48 -7.63 4.31 -9.97
CA LEU A 48 -8.79 4.89 -9.30
C LEU A 48 -9.97 3.93 -9.45
N CYS A 49 -10.58 3.56 -8.33
CA CYS A 49 -11.81 2.76 -8.31
C CYS A 49 -12.93 3.59 -7.68
N VAL A 50 -13.96 3.84 -8.45
CA VAL A 50 -15.13 4.62 -8.02
C VAL A 50 -16.34 3.71 -7.95
N PRO A 51 -17.08 3.70 -6.82
CA PRO A 51 -18.34 2.94 -6.73
C PRO A 51 -19.40 3.55 -7.65
N VAL A 52 -20.03 2.70 -8.44
CA VAL A 52 -21.15 3.05 -9.34
C VAL A 52 -22.34 2.21 -8.95
N TRP A 53 -23.43 2.88 -8.62
CA TRP A 53 -24.68 2.24 -8.22
C TRP A 53 -25.59 2.00 -9.42
N ASN A 54 -26.10 0.79 -9.51
CA ASN A 54 -27.12 0.41 -10.48
C ASN A 54 -28.27 -0.27 -9.71
N GLY A 55 -29.24 0.52 -9.31
CA GLY A 55 -30.26 0.11 -8.35
C GLY A 55 -29.62 -0.24 -7.00
N ASP A 56 -29.90 -1.44 -6.48
CA ASP A 56 -29.36 -1.92 -5.18
C ASP A 56 -27.98 -2.57 -5.29
N LYS A 57 -27.41 -2.63 -6.50
CA LYS A 57 -26.10 -3.24 -6.74
C LYS A 57 -25.03 -2.17 -6.90
N VAL A 58 -23.92 -2.35 -6.19
CA VAL A 58 -22.71 -1.57 -6.39
C VAL A 58 -21.77 -2.30 -7.34
N SER A 59 -21.25 -1.59 -8.32
CA SER A 59 -20.14 -1.98 -9.17
C SER A 59 -19.03 -0.95 -9.05
N TYR A 60 -17.81 -1.29 -9.47
CA TYR A 60 -16.69 -0.36 -9.40
C TYR A 60 -16.19 -0.06 -10.80
N LEU A 61 -16.14 1.22 -11.13
CA LEU A 61 -15.46 1.71 -12.32
C LEU A 61 -13.99 1.87 -11.97
N SER A 62 -13.11 1.15 -12.67
CA SER A 62 -11.67 1.19 -12.47
C SER A 62 -11.01 1.96 -13.60
N VAL A 63 -10.28 3.03 -13.26
CA VAL A 63 -9.58 3.89 -14.20
C VAL A 63 -8.09 3.88 -13.86
N PRO A 64 -7.21 3.42 -14.77
CA PRO A 64 -5.77 3.49 -14.54
C PRO A 64 -5.30 4.95 -14.58
N LEU A 65 -4.71 5.42 -13.48
CA LEU A 65 -4.17 6.77 -13.38
C LEU A 65 -2.73 6.85 -13.88
N GLY A 66 -1.99 5.75 -13.80
CA GLY A 66 -0.64 5.68 -14.33
C GLY A 66 0.13 4.44 -13.94
N TYR A 67 1.24 4.28 -14.67
CA TYR A 67 2.22 3.22 -14.44
C TYR A 67 3.62 3.83 -14.37
N ARG A 68 4.44 3.34 -13.45
CA ARG A 68 5.86 3.73 -13.34
C ARG A 68 6.71 2.48 -13.39
N MET A 69 7.61 2.42 -14.37
CA MET A 69 8.57 1.33 -14.48
C MET A 69 9.56 1.40 -13.32
N TRP A 70 9.66 0.31 -12.59
CA TRP A 70 10.63 0.19 -11.51
C TRP A 70 12.05 0.09 -12.07
N GLN A 71 12.93 0.89 -11.49
CA GLN A 71 14.37 0.87 -11.73
C GLN A 71 15.07 0.75 -10.39
N LYS A 72 16.20 0.09 -10.36
CA LYS A 72 16.97 -0.18 -9.12
C LYS A 72 17.33 1.08 -8.30
N LYS A 73 17.20 2.27 -8.89
CA LYS A 73 17.52 3.55 -8.23
C LYS A 73 16.48 3.97 -7.18
N LYS A 74 15.23 3.53 -7.31
CA LYS A 74 14.12 3.84 -6.39
C LYS A 74 13.40 2.56 -6.01
N SER A 75 12.90 2.49 -4.80
CA SER A 75 12.04 1.38 -4.39
C SER A 75 10.65 1.49 -5.03
N LYS A 76 9.94 0.37 -5.16
CA LYS A 76 8.55 0.36 -5.60
C LYS A 76 7.65 1.20 -4.68
N LEU A 77 7.96 1.21 -3.37
CA LEU A 77 7.26 2.01 -2.37
C LEU A 77 7.41 3.51 -2.61
N GLU A 78 8.62 3.96 -2.94
CA GLU A 78 8.86 5.38 -3.28
C GLU A 78 8.16 5.77 -4.59
N LEU A 79 8.08 4.86 -5.56
CA LEU A 79 7.33 5.09 -6.79
C LEU A 79 5.84 5.22 -6.49
N ALA A 80 5.26 4.30 -5.73
CA ALA A 80 3.86 4.34 -5.31
C ALA A 80 3.54 5.64 -4.55
N ALA A 81 4.35 5.96 -3.55
CA ALA A 81 4.24 7.19 -2.77
C ALA A 81 4.28 8.46 -3.64
N SER A 82 5.21 8.50 -4.59
CA SER A 82 5.34 9.61 -5.53
C SER A 82 4.10 9.75 -6.43
N MET A 83 3.53 8.62 -6.90
CA MET A 83 2.33 8.61 -7.73
C MET A 83 1.11 9.10 -6.95
N ILE A 84 0.95 8.66 -5.69
CA ILE A 84 -0.14 9.12 -4.83
C ILE A 84 -0.04 10.63 -4.59
N ARG A 85 1.14 11.16 -4.26
CA ARG A 85 1.36 12.60 -4.08
C ARG A 85 1.05 13.42 -5.33
N GLN A 86 1.21 12.84 -6.53
CA GLN A 86 0.83 13.50 -7.79
C GLN A 86 -0.67 13.53 -8.01
N VAL A 87 -1.40 12.54 -7.50
CA VAL A 87 -2.84 12.39 -7.72
C VAL A 87 -3.67 13.07 -6.64
N MET A 88 -3.20 13.08 -5.39
CA MET A 88 -3.95 13.64 -4.25
C MET A 88 -4.40 15.11 -4.42
N PRO A 89 -3.62 16.02 -5.04
CA PRO A 89 -4.06 17.40 -5.27
C PRO A 89 -5.27 17.54 -6.19
N GLU A 90 -5.61 16.51 -6.98
CA GLU A 90 -6.77 16.52 -7.87
C GLU A 90 -8.09 16.23 -7.14
N PHE A 91 -8.01 15.73 -5.90
CA PHE A 91 -9.18 15.50 -5.05
C PHE A 91 -9.51 16.72 -4.20
N HIS A 92 -10.80 16.99 -4.03
CA HIS A 92 -11.23 18.01 -3.08
C HIS A 92 -11.00 17.57 -1.63
N SER A 93 -10.79 18.51 -0.74
CA SER A 93 -10.60 18.24 0.69
C SER A 93 -11.78 17.52 1.37
N LYS A 94 -12.95 17.53 0.74
CA LYS A 94 -14.16 16.82 1.19
C LYS A 94 -14.25 15.39 0.66
N ASP A 95 -13.45 15.04 -0.34
CA ASP A 95 -13.45 13.70 -0.89
C ASP A 95 -12.69 12.78 0.06
N HIS A 96 -13.31 11.70 0.49
CA HIS A 96 -12.64 10.67 1.28
C HIS A 96 -11.96 9.68 0.35
N VAL A 97 -10.64 9.66 0.37
CA VAL A 97 -9.78 8.82 -0.46
C VAL A 97 -9.21 7.70 0.39
N ILE A 98 -9.30 6.47 -0.08
CA ILE A 98 -8.76 5.30 0.61
C ILE A 98 -7.77 4.58 -0.31
N ILE A 99 -6.52 4.46 0.13
CA ILE A 99 -5.54 3.62 -0.56
C ILE A 99 -5.82 2.16 -0.22
N LEU A 100 -5.89 1.32 -1.23
CA LEU A 100 -5.94 -0.14 -1.11
C LEU A 100 -4.64 -0.73 -1.66
N CYS A 101 -3.96 -1.53 -0.86
CA CYS A 101 -2.76 -2.24 -1.30
C CYS A 101 -2.59 -3.57 -0.58
N ASP A 102 -1.70 -4.42 -1.10
CA ASP A 102 -1.36 -5.69 -0.49
C ASP A 102 -0.39 -5.54 0.70
N SER A 103 -0.09 -6.64 1.37
CA SER A 103 0.79 -6.69 2.54
C SER A 103 2.25 -6.30 2.24
N TRP A 104 2.68 -6.36 0.98
CA TRP A 104 4.03 -5.98 0.59
C TRP A 104 4.24 -4.46 0.70
N TYR A 105 3.18 -3.70 0.43
CA TYR A 105 3.18 -2.24 0.47
C TYR A 105 3.02 -1.66 1.89
N THR A 106 2.72 -2.46 2.93
CA THR A 106 2.58 -2.02 4.33
C THR A 106 3.90 -1.63 4.98
N LYS A 107 4.64 -0.75 4.35
CA LYS A 107 5.90 -0.20 4.87
C LYS A 107 5.77 1.27 5.17
N GLN A 108 6.58 1.76 6.10
CA GLN A 108 6.53 3.14 6.58
C GLN A 108 6.48 4.18 5.44
N ASN A 109 7.23 3.96 4.36
CA ASN A 109 7.28 4.90 3.23
C ASN A 109 5.92 5.14 2.55
N LEU A 110 5.03 4.15 2.55
CA LEU A 110 3.68 4.30 2.02
C LEU A 110 2.69 4.68 3.14
N VAL A 111 2.78 4.02 4.29
CA VAL A 111 1.88 4.27 5.42
C VAL A 111 1.95 5.72 5.88
N SER A 112 3.13 6.33 5.92
CA SER A 112 3.29 7.73 6.35
C SER A 112 2.66 8.77 5.43
N ILE A 113 2.23 8.41 4.22
CA ILE A 113 1.53 9.34 3.32
C ILE A 113 0.18 9.78 3.90
N VAL A 114 -0.46 8.91 4.67
CA VAL A 114 -1.75 9.22 5.33
C VAL A 114 -1.62 10.46 6.23
N ASP A 115 -0.45 10.65 6.84
CA ASP A 115 -0.19 11.80 7.70
C ASP A 115 -0.04 13.13 6.91
N GLU A 116 0.15 13.05 5.58
CA GLU A 116 0.33 14.23 4.71
C GLU A 116 -1.01 14.82 4.24
N TYR A 117 -2.10 14.04 4.29
CA TYR A 117 -3.41 14.44 3.75
C TYR A 117 -4.55 14.07 4.71
N PRO A 118 -5.31 15.05 5.21
CA PRO A 118 -6.36 14.82 6.21
C PRO A 118 -7.56 14.02 5.68
N ASN A 119 -7.69 13.90 4.36
CA ASN A 119 -8.77 13.20 3.69
C ASN A 119 -8.33 11.86 3.07
N LEU A 120 -7.16 11.36 3.47
CA LEU A 120 -6.58 10.12 2.97
C LEU A 120 -6.48 9.08 4.07
N ASP A 121 -7.00 7.89 3.80
CA ASP A 121 -6.84 6.71 4.63
C ASP A 121 -6.15 5.57 3.87
N LEU A 122 -5.71 4.56 4.60
CA LEU A 122 -5.06 3.37 4.04
C LEU A 122 -5.72 2.11 4.61
N ILE A 123 -6.14 1.22 3.72
CA ILE A 123 -6.55 -0.14 4.05
C ILE A 123 -5.62 -1.11 3.33
N CYS A 124 -4.99 -1.97 4.08
CA CYS A 124 -4.05 -2.94 3.54
C CYS A 124 -4.06 -4.23 4.35
N SER A 125 -3.67 -5.32 3.72
CA SER A 125 -3.41 -6.58 4.41
C SER A 125 -2.14 -6.44 5.24
N ALA A 126 -2.16 -6.89 6.48
CA ALA A 126 -0.96 -7.04 7.30
C ALA A 126 -0.50 -8.50 7.29
N ARG A 127 0.82 -8.71 7.28
CA ARG A 127 1.36 -10.06 7.48
C ARG A 127 1.11 -10.48 8.92
N ILE A 128 0.87 -11.78 9.13
CA ILE A 128 0.62 -12.34 10.46
C ILE A 128 1.80 -12.14 11.42
N ASP A 129 3.01 -12.02 10.88
CA ASP A 129 4.25 -11.77 11.62
C ASP A 129 4.55 -10.27 11.82
N SER A 130 3.63 -9.39 11.41
CA SER A 130 3.80 -7.95 11.57
C SER A 130 3.79 -7.58 13.05
N VAL A 131 4.78 -6.79 13.45
CA VAL A 131 4.88 -6.29 14.83
C VAL A 131 4.28 -4.89 14.87
N MET A 132 3.25 -4.74 15.68
CA MET A 132 2.61 -3.45 15.96
C MET A 132 2.94 -2.98 17.36
N TYR A 133 3.01 -1.69 17.54
CA TYR A 133 3.26 -1.03 18.80
C TYR A 133 2.21 0.02 19.05
N ASP A 134 1.91 0.23 20.31
CA ASP A 134 1.13 1.37 20.76
C ASP A 134 1.89 2.68 20.54
N LEU A 135 1.19 3.78 20.63
CA LEU A 135 1.80 5.11 20.55
C LEU A 135 2.89 5.28 21.61
N ALA A 136 3.91 6.04 21.26
CA ALA A 136 4.96 6.36 22.21
C ALA A 136 4.37 7.10 23.42
N PRO A 137 4.78 6.76 24.65
CA PRO A 137 4.32 7.47 25.83
C PRO A 137 4.79 8.94 25.79
N ALA A 138 4.05 9.82 26.44
CA ALA A 138 4.42 11.21 26.57
C ALA A 138 5.82 11.35 27.19
N ARG A 139 6.56 12.39 26.80
CA ARG A 139 7.90 12.65 27.33
C ARG A 139 7.83 12.92 28.82
N THR A 140 8.58 12.16 29.60
CA THR A 140 8.60 12.25 31.09
C THR A 140 9.50 13.38 31.62
N GLY A 141 10.26 14.07 30.76
CA GLY A 141 11.23 15.07 31.19
C GLY A 141 12.52 14.52 31.84
N HIS A 142 12.58 13.21 32.08
CA HIS A 142 13.77 12.58 32.66
C HIS A 142 14.91 12.43 31.64
N ARG A 143 16.16 12.43 32.15
CA ARG A 143 17.35 12.23 31.33
C ARG A 143 17.30 10.85 30.68
N GLY A 144 17.46 10.81 29.36
CA GLY A 144 17.49 9.56 28.58
C GLY A 144 16.88 9.77 27.19
N ARG A 145 17.08 8.79 26.31
CA ARG A 145 16.48 8.79 24.99
C ARG A 145 14.97 8.52 25.10
N PRO A 146 14.10 9.37 24.58
CA PRO A 146 12.66 9.12 24.60
C PRO A 146 12.33 7.79 23.93
N ALA A 147 11.32 7.09 24.44
CA ALA A 147 10.79 5.88 23.81
C ALA A 147 10.25 6.22 22.41
N LYS A 148 10.57 5.38 21.42
CA LYS A 148 10.08 5.56 20.06
C LYS A 148 8.69 4.97 19.85
N HIS A 149 8.30 4.01 20.67
CA HIS A 149 7.03 3.29 20.60
C HIS A 149 6.54 2.93 22.01
N GLY A 150 5.25 2.66 22.16
CA GLY A 150 4.64 2.12 23.35
C GLY A 150 4.82 0.59 23.48
N LYS A 151 3.91 -0.06 24.14
CA LYS A 151 3.92 -1.52 24.31
C LYS A 151 3.70 -2.22 22.95
N ARG A 152 4.33 -3.39 22.80
CA ARG A 152 4.03 -4.27 21.67
C ARG A 152 2.58 -4.74 21.78
N LEU A 153 1.82 -4.57 20.69
CA LEU A 153 0.45 -5.02 20.57
C LEU A 153 0.43 -6.46 20.00
N SER A 154 -0.46 -7.28 20.54
CA SER A 154 -0.75 -8.58 19.96
C SER A 154 -1.91 -8.44 18.99
N VAL A 155 -1.80 -9.03 17.79
CA VAL A 155 -2.90 -9.06 16.80
C VAL A 155 -4.17 -9.68 17.42
N LEU A 156 -4.00 -10.70 18.27
CA LEU A 156 -5.09 -11.34 19.01
C LEU A 156 -5.72 -10.44 20.08
N GLY A 157 -5.02 -9.40 20.53
CA GLY A 157 -5.51 -8.42 21.52
C GLY A 157 -6.22 -7.22 20.90
N LEU A 158 -6.21 -7.10 19.58
CA LEU A 158 -6.94 -6.07 18.81
C LEU A 158 -8.38 -6.50 18.52
N ALA A 159 -9.03 -7.25 19.45
CA ALA A 159 -10.45 -7.55 19.32
C ALA A 159 -11.24 -6.23 19.29
N ILE A 160 -11.85 -5.95 18.15
CA ILE A 160 -12.78 -4.81 18.02
C ILE A 160 -13.94 -5.09 18.96
N PRO A 161 -14.22 -4.20 19.93
CA PRO A 161 -15.36 -4.38 20.82
C PRO A 161 -16.63 -4.46 19.99
N GLY A 162 -17.31 -5.62 20.01
CA GLY A 162 -18.60 -5.82 19.32
C GLY A 162 -18.65 -6.88 18.22
N THR A 163 -17.53 -7.49 17.83
CA THR A 163 -17.52 -8.64 16.90
C THR A 163 -17.19 -9.93 17.66
N SER A 164 -18.18 -10.50 18.31
CA SER A 164 -18.11 -11.88 18.82
C SER A 164 -18.67 -12.82 17.76
N THR A 165 -17.84 -13.27 16.83
CA THR A 165 -18.04 -14.55 16.12
C THR A 165 -16.68 -15.06 15.66
N PRO A 166 -16.21 -16.19 16.17
CA PRO A 166 -15.09 -16.92 15.56
C PRO A 166 -15.61 -17.59 14.29
N TYR A 167 -14.88 -17.46 13.19
CA TYR A 167 -14.96 -18.36 12.05
C TYR A 167 -13.97 -19.50 12.24
#